data_1d8b6c03ce5f9125aa491a38b56f57c1
#
_entry.id   1d8b6c03ce5f9125aa491a38b56f57c1
#
_cell.length_a   1.000
_cell.length_b   1.000
_cell.length_c   1.000
_cell.angle_alpha   90.00
_cell.angle_beta   90.00
_cell.angle_gamma   90.00
#
_symmetry.space_group_name_H-M   'P 1'
#
loop_
_entity.id
_entity.type
_entity.pdbx_description
1 polymer ?
#
loop_
_entity_poly.entity_id
_entity_poly.type
_entity_poly.pdbx_seq_one_letter_code
_entity_poly.pdbx_strand_id
1 'polypeptide(L)'
;SRGLGDVYKRQVYYNRNFHIEPTNRCVFNCRFCSYRRPPGDPEAWDYTMDEIEQIARERQGKGITEVHIVGGVHPDHGLDYYTDMIRRVKSILPGTAVKAFTAIELSYMIRKAGLTTQEGLRQLKQAGMDAIPGGGAEIFDERIRQRICPEKGSTAVWLGVHEVAPVSYTHLTLPTI
;
A
#
# COMPACT_ATOMS: atom_id res chain seq x y z
N SER A 1 12.05 36.34 -8.04
CA SER A 1 12.35 34.99 -7.53
C SER A 1 11.83 33.95 -8.52
N ARG A 2 12.73 33.25 -9.16
CA ARG A 2 12.35 32.12 -10.01
C ARG A 2 11.89 30.98 -9.10
N GLY A 3 10.62 30.62 -9.14
CA GLY A 3 10.06 29.53 -8.34
C GLY A 3 10.63 28.17 -8.77
N LEU A 4 10.62 27.20 -7.87
CA LEU A 4 11.06 25.81 -8.12
C LEU A 4 10.47 25.20 -9.40
N GLY A 5 9.28 25.66 -9.83
CA GLY A 5 8.65 25.24 -11.09
C GLY A 5 9.43 25.57 -12.36
N ASP A 6 10.34 26.55 -12.34
CA ASP A 6 11.14 26.90 -13.53
C ASP A 6 12.32 25.95 -13.73
N VAL A 7 12.82 25.31 -12.67
CA VAL A 7 13.94 24.35 -12.74
C VAL A 7 13.51 23.05 -13.40
N TYR A 8 12.24 22.64 -13.26
CA TYR A 8 11.72 21.37 -13.74
C TYR A 8 10.94 21.43 -15.06
N LYS A 9 10.73 22.61 -15.63
CA LYS A 9 9.94 22.82 -16.87
C LYS A 9 10.41 22.02 -18.10
N ARG A 10 11.62 21.47 -18.08
CA ARG A 10 12.19 20.70 -19.19
C ARG A 10 12.49 19.24 -18.86
N GLN A 11 12.13 18.78 -17.64
CA GLN A 11 12.38 17.42 -17.20
C GLN A 11 11.03 16.70 -17.00
N VAL A 12 10.94 15.50 -17.54
CA VAL A 12 9.81 14.60 -17.33
C VAL A 12 10.34 13.41 -16.55
N TYR A 13 9.75 13.16 -15.39
CA TYR A 13 10.05 12.00 -14.57
C TYR A 13 9.00 10.91 -14.81
N TYR A 14 9.42 9.68 -14.89
CA TYR A 14 8.53 8.54 -15.02
C TYR A 14 9.04 7.36 -14.21
N ASN A 15 8.12 6.53 -13.73
CA ASN A 15 8.42 5.24 -13.11
C ASN A 15 8.07 4.11 -14.08
N ARG A 16 8.93 3.08 -14.11
CA ARG A 16 8.56 1.77 -14.63
C ARG A 16 8.05 0.94 -13.47
N ASN A 17 6.75 0.93 -13.29
CA ASN A 17 6.14 0.18 -12.21
C ASN A 17 5.29 -0.99 -12.71
N PHE A 18 5.01 -1.88 -11.81
CA PHE A 18 3.96 -2.89 -11.93
C PHE A 18 3.24 -3.05 -10.59
N HIS A 19 2.08 -3.69 -10.65
CA HIS A 19 1.27 -3.90 -9.47
C HIS A 19 1.32 -5.36 -9.05
N ILE A 20 1.31 -5.59 -7.74
CA ILE A 20 0.94 -6.85 -7.11
C ILE A 20 -0.31 -6.57 -6.29
N GLU A 21 -1.37 -7.28 -6.62
CA GLU A 21 -2.67 -7.19 -5.95
C GLU A 21 -2.93 -8.54 -5.27
N PRO A 22 -2.43 -8.74 -4.02
CA PRO A 22 -2.36 -10.06 -3.42
C PRO A 22 -3.71 -10.73 -3.28
N THR A 23 -4.75 -9.95 -3.02
CA THR A 23 -6.11 -10.46 -2.82
C THR A 23 -7.15 -9.38 -3.12
N ASN A 24 -8.34 -9.79 -3.59
CA ASN A 24 -9.50 -8.91 -3.64
C ASN A 24 -10.51 -9.18 -2.51
N ARG A 25 -10.21 -10.13 -1.62
CA ARG A 25 -10.97 -10.33 -0.38
C ARG A 25 -10.68 -9.19 0.57
N CYS A 26 -11.74 -8.52 1.04
CA CYS A 26 -11.60 -7.34 1.87
C CYS A 26 -12.62 -7.31 3.01
N VAL A 27 -12.16 -7.00 4.21
CA VAL A 27 -13.04 -6.80 5.38
C VAL A 27 -13.90 -5.55 5.26
N PHE A 28 -13.49 -4.58 4.44
CA PHE A 28 -14.23 -3.34 4.22
C PHE A 28 -15.24 -3.48 3.09
N ASN A 29 -16.41 -2.87 3.26
CA ASN A 29 -17.49 -2.86 2.25
C ASN A 29 -17.72 -1.45 1.71
N CYS A 30 -16.69 -0.87 1.08
CA CYS A 30 -16.77 0.47 0.50
C CYS A 30 -17.71 0.48 -0.70
N ARG A 31 -18.70 1.38 -0.73
CA ARG A 31 -19.74 1.44 -1.78
C ARG A 31 -19.19 1.79 -3.17
N PHE A 32 -18.03 2.43 -3.25
CA PHE A 32 -17.38 2.81 -4.50
C PHE A 32 -16.38 1.76 -5.01
N CYS A 33 -16.07 0.71 -4.23
CA CYS A 33 -15.06 -0.27 -4.59
C CYS A 33 -15.64 -1.40 -5.42
N SER A 34 -15.36 -1.40 -6.71
CA SER A 34 -15.71 -2.49 -7.63
C SER A 34 -14.75 -3.68 -7.55
N TYR A 35 -13.62 -3.52 -6.90
CA TYR A 35 -12.55 -4.52 -6.80
C TYR A 35 -12.84 -5.61 -5.75
N ARG A 36 -13.43 -5.22 -4.63
CA ARG A 36 -13.71 -6.13 -3.51
C ARG A 36 -14.64 -7.27 -3.90
N ARG A 37 -14.33 -8.46 -3.40
CA ARG A 37 -15.23 -9.62 -3.44
C ARG A 37 -15.57 -10.08 -2.02
N PRO A 38 -16.85 -10.41 -1.76
CA PRO A 38 -17.27 -10.99 -0.48
C PRO A 38 -16.80 -12.45 -0.34
N PRO A 39 -16.82 -13.01 0.88
CA PRO A 39 -16.54 -14.43 1.08
C PRO A 39 -17.44 -15.32 0.22
N GLY A 40 -16.85 -16.32 -0.44
CA GLY A 40 -17.57 -17.27 -1.28
C GLY A 40 -17.89 -16.78 -2.70
N ASP A 41 -17.51 -15.57 -3.08
CA ASP A 41 -17.65 -15.08 -4.45
C ASP A 41 -16.70 -15.86 -5.38
N PRO A 42 -17.20 -16.39 -6.51
CA PRO A 42 -16.36 -17.17 -7.44
C PRO A 42 -15.27 -16.35 -8.14
N GLU A 43 -15.38 -15.02 -8.15
CA GLU A 43 -14.35 -14.12 -8.66
C GLU A 43 -13.36 -13.65 -7.57
N ALA A 44 -13.47 -14.20 -6.35
CA ALA A 44 -12.52 -13.89 -5.29
C ALA A 44 -11.20 -14.64 -5.53
N TRP A 45 -10.10 -13.93 -5.41
CA TRP A 45 -8.75 -14.54 -5.41
C TRP A 45 -7.96 -14.16 -4.16
N ASP A 46 -6.99 -14.97 -3.88
CA ASP A 46 -6.02 -14.77 -2.81
C ASP A 46 -4.72 -15.50 -3.23
N TYR A 47 -3.73 -14.75 -3.66
CA TYR A 47 -2.48 -15.32 -4.18
C TYR A 47 -1.66 -15.95 -3.07
N THR A 48 -1.13 -17.12 -3.36
CA THR A 48 -0.07 -17.75 -2.56
C THR A 48 1.22 -16.96 -2.66
N MET A 49 2.13 -17.15 -1.71
CA MET A 49 3.46 -16.54 -1.79
C MET A 49 4.24 -16.96 -3.03
N ASP A 50 4.07 -18.20 -3.50
CA ASP A 50 4.73 -18.70 -4.71
C ASP A 50 4.22 -17.96 -5.97
N GLU A 51 2.92 -17.69 -6.06
CA GLU A 51 2.34 -16.90 -7.15
C GLU A 51 2.85 -15.45 -7.11
N ILE A 52 2.96 -14.85 -5.92
CA ILE A 52 3.53 -13.51 -5.75
C ILE A 52 5.00 -13.47 -6.18
N GLU A 53 5.78 -14.48 -5.78
CA GLU A 53 7.17 -14.62 -6.24
C GLU A 53 7.26 -14.80 -7.76
N GLN A 54 6.38 -15.59 -8.35
CA GLN A 54 6.34 -15.79 -9.80
C GLN A 54 6.08 -14.47 -10.52
N ILE A 55 5.09 -13.66 -10.06
CA ILE A 55 4.82 -12.33 -10.59
C ILE A 55 6.06 -11.44 -10.53
N ALA A 56 6.81 -11.47 -9.42
CA ALA A 56 8.04 -10.69 -9.25
C ALA A 56 9.15 -11.19 -10.20
N ARG A 57 9.35 -12.51 -10.32
CA ARG A 57 10.37 -13.13 -11.20
C ARG A 57 10.16 -12.75 -12.66
N GLU A 58 8.91 -12.69 -13.12
CA GLU A 58 8.57 -12.27 -14.49
C GLU A 58 8.96 -10.84 -14.82
N ARG A 59 9.30 -10.03 -13.81
CA ARG A 59 9.73 -8.64 -13.95
C ARG A 59 11.24 -8.45 -13.86
N GLN A 60 11.99 -9.50 -13.53
CA GLN A 60 13.46 -9.44 -13.51
C GLN A 60 14.04 -9.04 -14.87
N GLY A 61 15.05 -8.21 -14.86
CA GLY A 61 15.72 -7.74 -16.09
C GLY A 61 14.92 -6.75 -16.94
N LYS A 62 13.68 -6.38 -16.55
CA LYS A 62 12.83 -5.46 -17.33
C LYS A 62 13.01 -3.98 -16.96
N GLY A 63 14.00 -3.64 -16.15
CA GLY A 63 14.30 -2.26 -15.75
C GLY A 63 13.17 -1.64 -14.90
N ILE A 64 12.49 -2.44 -14.08
CA ILE A 64 11.45 -1.98 -13.17
C ILE A 64 12.08 -1.17 -12.04
N THR A 65 11.53 0.01 -11.78
CA THR A 65 12.02 0.93 -10.74
C THR A 65 11.17 0.89 -9.48
N GLU A 66 9.90 0.50 -9.59
CA GLU A 66 8.97 0.46 -8.47
C GLU A 66 7.96 -0.70 -8.62
N VAL A 67 7.67 -1.37 -7.52
CA VAL A 67 6.50 -2.25 -7.39
C VAL A 67 5.48 -1.57 -6.46
N HIS A 68 4.22 -1.57 -6.89
CA HIS A 68 3.11 -1.07 -6.09
C HIS A 68 2.28 -2.26 -5.58
N ILE A 69 2.26 -2.46 -4.27
CA ILE A 69 1.54 -3.55 -3.62
C ILE A 69 0.35 -2.97 -2.87
N VAL A 70 -0.84 -3.23 -3.34
CA VAL A 70 -2.12 -2.85 -2.71
C VAL A 70 -3.18 -3.89 -3.06
N GLY A 71 -4.19 -4.04 -2.22
CA GLY A 71 -5.25 -5.00 -2.48
C GLY A 71 -6.41 -4.90 -1.51
N GLY A 72 -7.16 -5.98 -1.40
CA GLY A 72 -8.13 -6.16 -0.35
C GLY A 72 -7.44 -6.37 1.01
N VAL A 73 -8.09 -5.93 2.07
CA VAL A 73 -7.64 -6.22 3.45
C VAL A 73 -8.18 -7.58 3.87
N HIS A 74 -7.35 -8.60 3.74
CA HIS A 74 -7.78 -9.97 4.05
C HIS A 74 -7.98 -10.16 5.55
N PRO A 75 -9.08 -10.83 5.98
CA PRO A 75 -9.36 -11.00 7.41
C PRO A 75 -8.31 -11.85 8.15
N ASP A 76 -7.69 -12.79 7.48
CA ASP A 76 -6.78 -13.76 8.12
C ASP A 76 -5.31 -13.37 8.01
N HIS A 77 -4.90 -12.56 7.03
CA HIS A 77 -3.52 -12.14 6.87
C HIS A 77 -3.10 -11.15 7.96
N GLY A 78 -2.01 -11.47 8.66
CA GLY A 78 -1.38 -10.63 9.67
C GLY A 78 -0.22 -9.81 9.12
N LEU A 79 0.40 -9.00 9.97
CA LEU A 79 1.56 -8.19 9.62
C LEU A 79 2.76 -9.05 9.17
N ASP A 80 2.92 -10.23 9.74
CA ASP A 80 3.92 -11.24 9.40
C ASP A 80 3.81 -11.70 7.94
N TYR A 81 2.59 -11.96 7.46
CA TYR A 81 2.32 -12.29 6.07
C TYR A 81 2.82 -11.18 5.13
N TYR A 82 2.49 -9.93 5.44
CA TYR A 82 2.85 -8.79 4.58
C TYR A 82 4.35 -8.47 4.64
N THR A 83 4.99 -8.64 5.79
CA THR A 83 6.46 -8.46 5.91
C THR A 83 7.22 -9.57 5.18
N ASP A 84 6.73 -10.82 5.20
CA ASP A 84 7.30 -11.92 4.42
C ASP A 84 7.17 -11.65 2.92
N MET A 85 6.00 -11.25 2.46
CA MET A 85 5.76 -10.85 1.07
C MET A 85 6.77 -9.80 0.59
N ILE A 86 6.96 -8.72 1.36
CA ILE A 86 7.91 -7.66 1.01
C ILE A 86 9.33 -8.21 0.91
N ARG A 87 9.78 -9.04 1.89
CA ARG A 87 11.13 -9.63 1.87
C ARG A 87 11.34 -10.50 0.63
N ARG A 88 10.36 -11.32 0.25
CA ARG A 88 10.42 -12.16 -0.96
C ARG A 88 10.50 -11.33 -2.23
N VAL A 89 9.65 -10.32 -2.37
CA VAL A 89 9.71 -9.39 -3.50
C VAL A 89 11.07 -8.69 -3.58
N LYS A 90 11.59 -8.18 -2.45
CA LYS A 90 12.91 -7.54 -2.39
C LYS A 90 14.06 -8.49 -2.71
N SER A 91 13.97 -9.75 -2.31
CA SER A 91 15.01 -10.76 -2.64
C SER A 91 15.08 -11.02 -4.13
N ILE A 92 13.94 -10.97 -4.83
CA ILE A 92 13.85 -11.19 -6.29
C ILE A 92 14.20 -9.91 -7.07
N LEU A 93 13.79 -8.75 -6.55
CA LEU A 93 13.93 -7.43 -7.18
C LEU A 93 14.67 -6.45 -6.25
N PRO A 94 15.94 -6.68 -5.89
CA PRO A 94 16.63 -5.92 -4.84
C PRO A 94 16.81 -4.42 -5.16
N GLY A 95 16.87 -4.06 -6.44
CA GLY A 95 16.99 -2.66 -6.90
C GLY A 95 15.66 -1.92 -7.08
N THR A 96 14.52 -2.59 -6.85
CA THR A 96 13.20 -2.03 -7.08
C THR A 96 12.64 -1.43 -5.79
N ALA A 97 12.13 -0.20 -5.84
CA ALA A 97 11.43 0.41 -4.72
C ALA A 97 10.10 -0.30 -4.47
N VAL A 98 9.80 -0.60 -3.21
CA VAL A 98 8.52 -1.19 -2.78
C VAL A 98 7.64 -0.12 -2.18
N LYS A 99 6.63 0.31 -2.95
CA LYS A 99 5.54 1.16 -2.48
C LYS A 99 4.36 0.28 -2.13
N ALA A 100 4.06 0.14 -0.84
CA ALA A 100 3.11 -0.86 -0.41
C ALA A 100 2.13 -0.32 0.64
N PHE A 101 0.91 -0.77 0.49
CA PHE A 101 -0.22 -0.65 1.40
C PHE A 101 -0.66 0.78 1.70
N THR A 102 -1.92 1.05 1.48
CA THR A 102 -2.54 2.32 1.89
C THR A 102 -2.51 2.49 3.41
N ALA A 103 -2.62 3.71 3.90
CA ALA A 103 -2.68 3.99 5.34
C ALA A 103 -3.80 3.20 6.05
N ILE A 104 -4.87 2.88 5.35
CA ILE A 104 -5.98 2.09 5.89
C ILE A 104 -5.61 0.61 6.04
N GLU A 105 -4.96 0.03 5.02
CA GLU A 105 -4.44 -1.35 5.10
C GLU A 105 -3.40 -1.46 6.23
N LEU A 106 -2.47 -0.51 6.31
CA LEU A 106 -1.45 -0.42 7.36
C LEU A 106 -2.07 -0.33 8.75
N SER A 107 -3.03 0.56 8.94
CA SER A 107 -3.73 0.70 10.23
C SER A 107 -4.42 -0.59 10.65
N TYR A 108 -5.03 -1.32 9.71
CA TYR A 108 -5.70 -2.58 10.00
C TYR A 108 -4.70 -3.66 10.43
N MET A 109 -3.67 -3.92 9.59
CA MET A 109 -2.71 -5.00 9.85
C MET A 109 -1.88 -4.77 11.12
N ILE A 110 -1.49 -3.52 11.38
CA ILE A 110 -0.71 -3.14 12.57
C ILE A 110 -1.55 -3.29 13.84
N ARG A 111 -2.79 -2.80 13.82
CA ARG A 111 -3.73 -2.98 14.95
C ARG A 111 -4.04 -4.46 15.20
N LYS A 112 -4.23 -5.26 14.16
CA LYS A 112 -4.43 -6.71 14.28
C LYS A 112 -3.24 -7.41 14.94
N ALA A 113 -2.02 -6.92 14.71
CA ALA A 113 -0.80 -7.41 15.34
C ALA A 113 -0.63 -6.93 16.81
N GLY A 114 -1.51 -6.07 17.32
CA GLY A 114 -1.40 -5.50 18.67
C GLY A 114 -0.25 -4.51 18.84
N LEU A 115 0.23 -3.91 17.75
CA LEU A 115 1.36 -3.00 17.72
C LEU A 115 0.92 -1.53 17.63
N THR A 116 1.79 -0.63 18.07
CA THR A 116 1.66 0.80 17.74
C THR A 116 1.96 1.02 16.26
N THR A 117 1.42 2.10 15.68
CA THR A 117 1.68 2.48 14.29
C THR A 117 3.18 2.57 14.00
N GLN A 118 3.95 3.15 14.92
CA GLN A 118 5.39 3.30 14.77
C GLN A 118 6.14 1.95 14.73
N GLU A 119 5.77 1.02 15.60
CA GLU A 119 6.38 -0.32 15.65
C GLU A 119 6.06 -1.12 14.37
N GLY A 120 4.81 -1.11 13.94
CA GLY A 120 4.40 -1.79 12.71
C GLY A 120 5.07 -1.22 11.47
N LEU A 121 5.12 0.10 11.33
CA LEU A 121 5.81 0.76 10.22
C LEU A 121 7.32 0.46 10.23
N ARG A 122 7.94 0.39 11.41
CA ARG A 122 9.36 0.01 11.53
C ARG A 122 9.61 -1.41 11.05
N GLN A 123 8.74 -2.37 11.38
CA GLN A 123 8.85 -3.75 10.92
C GLN A 123 8.70 -3.84 9.39
N LEU A 124 7.73 -3.13 8.81
CA LEU A 124 7.55 -3.08 7.35
C LEU A 124 8.74 -2.45 6.63
N LYS A 125 9.31 -1.37 7.18
CA LYS A 125 10.54 -0.76 6.67
C LYS A 125 11.72 -1.73 6.73
N GLN A 126 11.90 -2.44 7.83
CA GLN A 126 12.95 -3.46 7.98
C GLN A 126 12.75 -4.63 7.00
N ALA A 127 11.52 -4.94 6.63
CA ALA A 127 11.21 -5.91 5.61
C ALA A 127 11.56 -5.43 4.19
N GLY A 128 11.73 -4.12 3.98
CA GLY A 128 12.10 -3.51 2.71
C GLY A 128 11.05 -2.62 2.07
N MET A 129 10.00 -2.22 2.79
CA MET A 129 9.03 -1.23 2.30
C MET A 129 9.69 0.15 2.21
N ASP A 130 9.63 0.78 1.04
CA ASP A 130 10.29 2.06 0.78
C ASP A 130 9.33 3.25 0.84
N ALA A 131 8.05 3.06 0.48
CA ALA A 131 7.07 4.15 0.41
C ALA A 131 5.65 3.67 0.70
N ILE A 132 4.79 4.61 1.11
CA ILE A 132 3.35 4.42 1.34
C ILE A 132 2.59 5.18 0.24
N PRO A 133 1.66 4.54 -0.49
CA PRO A 133 0.80 5.24 -1.44
C PRO A 133 -0.24 6.09 -0.72
N GLY A 134 -0.65 7.19 -1.35
CA GLY A 134 -1.65 8.11 -0.79
C GLY A 134 -3.11 7.64 -0.91
N GLY A 135 -3.36 6.43 -1.43
CA GLY A 135 -4.69 5.86 -1.52
C GLY A 135 -5.38 5.69 -0.16
N GLY A 136 -6.68 5.44 -0.17
CA GLY A 136 -7.46 5.26 1.06
C GLY A 136 -7.99 6.56 1.68
N ALA A 137 -7.50 7.72 1.24
CA ALA A 137 -8.04 9.02 1.66
C ALA A 137 -9.49 9.21 1.19
N GLU A 138 -9.74 8.99 -0.09
CA GLU A 138 -11.01 9.16 -0.81
C GLU A 138 -11.57 10.58 -0.62
N ILE A 139 -12.11 10.86 0.56
CA ILE A 139 -12.63 12.16 0.97
C ILE A 139 -12.43 12.34 2.48
N PHE A 140 -12.15 13.56 2.93
CA PHE A 140 -11.92 13.88 4.35
C PHE A 140 -13.17 14.38 5.09
N ASP A 141 -14.30 14.61 4.41
CA ASP A 141 -15.57 14.89 5.06
C ASP A 141 -16.13 13.63 5.73
N GLU A 142 -16.12 13.59 7.06
CA GLU A 142 -16.54 12.42 7.84
C GLU A 142 -17.99 12.02 7.58
N ARG A 143 -18.89 12.98 7.34
CA ARG A 143 -20.29 12.71 7.04
C ARG A 143 -20.44 11.93 5.71
N ILE A 144 -19.60 12.27 4.72
CA ILE A 144 -19.59 11.54 3.44
C ILE A 144 -18.88 10.22 3.60
N ARG A 145 -17.75 10.16 4.33
CA ARG A 145 -17.04 8.89 4.63
C ARG A 145 -17.97 7.87 5.26
N GLN A 146 -18.76 8.26 6.25
CA GLN A 146 -19.73 7.37 6.90
C GLN A 146 -20.82 6.82 5.95
N ARG A 147 -21.07 7.50 4.84
CA ARG A 147 -22.01 7.04 3.83
C ARG A 147 -21.41 6.07 2.82
N ILE A 148 -20.14 6.26 2.44
CA ILE A 148 -19.52 5.53 1.34
C ILE A 148 -18.57 4.42 1.80
N CYS A 149 -17.94 4.57 2.97
CA CYS A 149 -17.00 3.61 3.53
C CYS A 149 -16.92 3.66 5.07
N PRO A 150 -18.05 3.39 5.78
CA PRO A 150 -18.11 3.56 7.23
C PRO A 150 -17.10 2.71 7.99
N GLU A 151 -16.74 1.56 7.45
CA GLU A 151 -15.84 0.58 8.08
C GLU A 151 -14.35 0.87 7.81
N LYS A 152 -14.06 1.71 6.83
CA LYS A 152 -12.70 1.95 6.33
C LYS A 152 -11.83 2.80 7.25
N GLY A 153 -12.36 3.28 8.37
CA GLY A 153 -11.67 4.17 9.28
C GLY A 153 -11.88 5.66 8.96
N SER A 154 -11.65 6.49 9.96
CA SER A 154 -11.82 7.93 9.89
C SER A 154 -10.65 8.62 9.16
N THR A 155 -10.86 9.88 8.81
CA THR A 155 -9.80 10.80 8.36
C THR A 155 -8.62 10.83 9.33
N ALA A 156 -8.89 10.84 10.64
CA ALA A 156 -7.85 10.85 11.66
C ALA A 156 -6.96 9.59 11.62
N VAL A 157 -7.51 8.43 11.30
CA VAL A 157 -6.74 7.18 11.12
C VAL A 157 -5.77 7.32 9.94
N TRP A 158 -6.27 7.83 8.82
CA TRP A 158 -5.45 8.01 7.62
C TRP A 158 -4.32 9.02 7.87
N LEU A 159 -4.65 10.19 8.42
CA LEU A 159 -3.67 11.23 8.76
C LEU A 159 -2.65 10.73 9.79
N GLY A 160 -3.10 10.04 10.85
CA GLY A 160 -2.21 9.53 11.89
C GLY A 160 -1.15 8.54 11.39
N VAL A 161 -1.46 7.70 10.39
CA VAL A 161 -0.45 6.85 9.76
C VAL A 161 0.58 7.71 9.00
N HIS A 162 0.12 8.70 8.24
CA HIS A 162 1.01 9.58 7.47
C HIS A 162 1.82 10.53 8.35
N GLU A 163 1.32 10.91 9.52
CA GLU A 163 2.06 11.72 10.51
C GLU A 163 3.24 10.94 11.12
N VAL A 164 3.04 9.66 11.41
CA VAL A 164 4.09 8.80 11.97
C VAL A 164 5.07 8.30 10.91
N ALA A 165 4.64 8.15 9.66
CA ALA A 165 5.45 7.59 8.59
C ALA A 165 6.78 8.34 8.33
N PRO A 166 6.88 9.69 8.30
CA PRO A 166 8.13 10.40 8.07
C PRO A 166 9.19 10.12 9.13
N VAL A 167 8.79 9.87 10.37
CA VAL A 167 9.71 9.50 11.45
C VAL A 167 10.27 8.09 11.22
N SER A 168 9.52 7.24 10.54
CA SER A 168 9.88 5.85 10.23
C SER A 168 10.47 5.69 8.83
N TYR A 169 10.19 6.62 7.90
CA TYR A 169 10.58 6.61 6.49
C TYR A 169 11.17 7.96 6.07
N THR A 170 12.19 7.92 5.21
CA THR A 170 12.85 9.13 4.69
C THR A 170 12.06 9.82 3.57
N HIS A 171 11.09 9.16 2.96
CA HIS A 171 10.30 9.72 1.85
C HIS A 171 8.83 9.30 1.93
N LEU A 172 7.94 10.29 1.90
CA LEU A 172 6.52 10.15 1.61
C LEU A 172 6.28 10.57 0.16
N THR A 173 5.76 9.68 -0.66
CA THR A 173 5.18 10.10 -1.93
C THR A 173 3.72 10.45 -1.69
N LEU A 174 3.42 11.73 -1.54
CA LEU A 174 2.04 12.21 -1.63
C LEU A 174 1.54 11.97 -3.05
N PRO A 175 0.27 11.58 -3.25
CA PRO A 175 -0.29 11.55 -4.58
C PRO A 175 -0.23 12.97 -5.14
N THR A 176 0.38 13.11 -6.29
CA THR A 176 0.25 14.35 -7.07
C THR A 176 -1.19 14.37 -7.58
N ILE A 177 -1.96 15.34 -7.10
CA ILE A 177 -3.29 15.66 -7.61
C ILE A 177 -3.12 16.27 -9.00
#